data_a71d60be612159060f1b251a3b148ee9
#
_entry.id   a71d60be612159060f1b251a3b148ee9
#
_cell.length_a   1.000
_cell.length_b   1.000
_cell.length_c   1.000
_cell.angle_alpha   90.00
_cell.angle_beta   90.00
_cell.angle_gamma   90.00
#
_symmetry.space_group_name_H-M   'P 1'
#
loop_
_entity.id
_entity.type
_entity.pdbx_description
1 polymer ?
#
loop_
_entity_poly.entity_id
_entity_poly.type
_entity_poly.pdbx_seq_one_letter_code
_entity_poly.pdbx_strand_id
1 'polypeptide(L)'
;MDSSNSSRAGAAAELRPYSAAAKREWTRPGSDGRTAVILVDSSRQRDFVVGAGEKLDVTFVVLPGTSAEIPVNVDIAGPGAVVNLKGLYLSSGKDQVSFNINMRHHAGGSVSRQLFNGLASGEARCSFFGKIIVAQDAQKTEAYQENHNIVLSEEALVNTKPQLEIYADDVKCSHGATVGKLNEDEQFYMRSRGIPEDEAKVLQMISFVAPVLSELEDEILATRIENAIRSLAI
;
A
#
# COMPACT_ATOMS: atom_id res chain seq x y z
N MET A 1 8.16 30.00 -41.15
CA MET A 1 7.70 28.62 -41.15
C MET A 1 7.78 28.12 -39.71
N ASP A 2 6.63 28.15 -39.07
CA ASP A 2 6.46 27.94 -37.65
C ASP A 2 6.65 26.47 -37.27
N SER A 3 7.53 26.21 -36.34
CA SER A 3 7.60 24.95 -35.62
C SER A 3 7.06 25.18 -34.22
N SER A 4 5.75 24.92 -34.07
CA SER A 4 5.05 24.92 -32.79
C SER A 4 5.53 23.76 -31.93
N ASN A 5 6.36 24.10 -30.95
CA ASN A 5 6.78 23.19 -29.88
C ASN A 5 5.65 23.12 -28.85
N SER A 6 4.79 22.12 -29.00
CA SER A 6 3.72 21.80 -28.06
C SER A 6 4.33 21.13 -26.83
N SER A 7 4.67 21.93 -25.82
CA SER A 7 5.00 21.45 -24.46
C SER A 7 3.76 20.75 -23.86
N ARG A 8 3.76 19.42 -23.84
CA ARG A 8 2.87 18.65 -22.98
C ARG A 8 3.30 18.85 -21.53
N ALA A 9 2.81 19.90 -20.89
CA ALA A 9 2.75 19.99 -19.45
C ALA A 9 1.84 18.85 -18.97
N GLY A 10 2.43 17.81 -18.37
CA GLY A 10 1.71 16.74 -17.74
C GLY A 10 0.83 17.33 -16.64
N ALA A 11 -0.47 17.17 -16.76
CA ALA A 11 -1.42 17.54 -15.72
C ALA A 11 -1.06 16.75 -14.46
N ALA A 12 -0.49 17.43 -13.46
CA ALA A 12 -0.41 16.90 -12.11
C ALA A 12 -1.84 16.54 -11.69
N ALA A 13 -2.06 15.28 -11.31
CA ALA A 13 -3.36 14.87 -10.80
C ALA A 13 -3.61 15.67 -9.52
N GLU A 14 -4.41 16.72 -9.58
CA GLU A 14 -4.83 17.50 -8.43
C GLU A 14 -5.56 16.57 -7.46
N LEU A 15 -4.98 16.36 -6.31
CA LEU A 15 -5.64 15.75 -5.17
C LEU A 15 -6.75 16.74 -4.73
N ARG A 16 -7.99 16.42 -5.03
CA ARG A 16 -9.12 17.30 -4.72
C ARG A 16 -9.37 17.33 -3.21
N PRO A 17 -9.64 18.52 -2.64
CA PRO A 17 -9.99 18.63 -1.22
C PRO A 17 -11.31 17.91 -0.94
N TYR A 18 -11.39 17.32 0.25
CA TYR A 18 -12.51 16.58 0.78
C TYR A 18 -13.79 17.42 0.83
N SER A 19 -14.88 16.90 0.26
CA SER A 19 -16.25 17.33 0.59
C SER A 19 -16.96 16.19 1.33
N ALA A 20 -17.62 16.48 2.42
CA ALA A 20 -18.26 15.50 3.32
C ALA A 20 -19.32 14.59 2.65
N ALA A 21 -19.71 14.88 1.43
CA ALA A 21 -20.70 14.14 0.65
C ALA A 21 -20.10 13.24 -0.46
N ALA A 22 -18.80 13.39 -0.79
CA ALA A 22 -18.15 12.72 -1.88
C ALA A 22 -16.96 11.89 -1.40
N LYS A 23 -17.21 10.60 -1.07
CA LYS A 23 -16.26 9.52 -1.24
C LYS A 23 -14.84 9.68 -0.68
N ARG A 24 -14.70 9.58 0.65
CA ARG A 24 -13.69 8.78 1.36
C ARG A 24 -12.23 8.78 0.81
N GLU A 25 -11.75 9.81 0.18
CA GLU A 25 -10.34 10.05 -0.05
C GLU A 25 -9.90 11.19 0.86
N TRP A 26 -9.02 10.91 1.83
CA TRP A 26 -8.44 11.93 2.72
C TRP A 26 -7.16 12.43 2.09
N THR A 27 -7.15 13.68 1.67
CA THR A 27 -5.95 14.33 1.17
C THR A 27 -5.59 15.50 2.08
N ARG A 28 -4.37 15.51 2.60
CA ARG A 28 -3.77 16.70 3.19
C ARG A 28 -2.60 17.17 2.31
N PRO A 29 -2.55 18.45 1.93
CA PRO A 29 -1.28 19.03 1.46
C PRO A 29 -0.37 19.11 2.70
N GLY A 30 0.66 18.30 2.75
CA GLY A 30 1.78 18.49 3.69
C GLY A 30 2.56 19.74 3.32
N SER A 31 3.26 20.36 4.28
CA SER A 31 4.09 21.57 4.05
C SER A 31 5.22 21.34 3.03
N ASP A 32 5.53 20.09 2.69
CA ASP A 32 6.68 19.65 1.88
C ASP A 32 6.39 18.46 0.96
N GLY A 33 5.10 18.10 0.73
CA GLY A 33 4.75 16.98 -0.14
C GLY A 33 3.25 16.75 -0.27
N ARG A 34 2.87 15.72 -1.08
CA ARG A 34 1.48 15.27 -1.25
C ARG A 34 1.25 14.04 -0.38
N THR A 35 0.35 14.15 0.59
CA THR A 35 -0.04 13.04 1.46
C THR A 35 -1.52 12.69 1.24
N ALA A 36 -1.83 11.42 1.07
CA ALA A 36 -3.21 10.95 0.91
C ALA A 36 -3.45 9.63 1.65
N VAL A 37 -4.59 9.53 2.31
CA VAL A 37 -5.14 8.26 2.77
C VAL A 37 -6.39 7.95 1.96
N ILE A 38 -6.39 6.80 1.29
CA ILE A 38 -7.44 6.39 0.35
C ILE A 38 -8.17 5.19 0.94
N LEU A 39 -9.38 5.40 1.44
CA LEU A 39 -10.26 4.30 1.75
C LEU A 39 -10.86 3.76 0.44
N VAL A 40 -10.50 2.55 0.09
CA VAL A 40 -10.96 1.90 -1.14
C VAL A 40 -12.38 1.38 -0.93
N ASP A 41 -13.29 1.79 -1.79
CA ASP A 41 -14.69 1.34 -1.83
C ASP A 41 -15.09 0.70 -3.17
N SER A 42 -14.23 0.83 -4.18
CA SER A 42 -14.49 0.33 -5.53
C SER A 42 -13.22 0.22 -6.35
N SER A 43 -13.29 -0.55 -7.43
CA SER A 43 -12.22 -0.62 -8.42
C SER A 43 -12.04 0.70 -9.13
N ARG A 44 -10.85 1.28 -9.01
CA ARG A 44 -10.49 2.53 -9.66
C ARG A 44 -8.98 2.61 -9.85
N GLN A 45 -8.56 2.97 -11.05
CA GLN A 45 -7.16 3.25 -11.35
C GLN A 45 -6.70 4.55 -10.67
N ARG A 46 -5.45 4.54 -10.20
CA ARG A 46 -4.76 5.70 -9.63
C ARG A 46 -3.44 5.91 -10.35
N ASP A 47 -3.26 7.09 -10.89
CA ASP A 47 -2.05 7.47 -11.61
C ASP A 47 -1.41 8.67 -10.91
N PHE A 48 -0.12 8.53 -10.59
CA PHE A 48 0.66 9.56 -9.93
C PHE A 48 1.91 9.87 -10.76
N VAL A 49 2.21 11.15 -10.90
CA VAL A 49 3.48 11.62 -11.46
C VAL A 49 4.20 12.43 -10.40
N VAL A 50 5.47 12.11 -10.14
CA VAL A 50 6.29 12.74 -9.10
C VAL A 50 7.48 13.41 -9.75
N GLY A 51 7.57 14.73 -9.60
CA GLY A 51 8.61 15.59 -10.18
C GLY A 51 9.90 15.63 -9.35
N ALA A 52 10.83 16.45 -9.79
CA ALA A 52 12.13 16.60 -9.13
C ALA A 52 12.00 17.11 -7.69
N GLY A 53 12.60 16.39 -6.74
CA GLY A 53 12.58 16.72 -5.32
C GLY A 53 11.21 16.64 -4.64
N GLU A 54 10.16 16.20 -5.36
CA GLU A 54 8.84 16.07 -4.79
C GLU A 54 8.73 14.85 -3.88
N LYS A 55 7.85 14.95 -2.88
CA LYS A 55 7.48 13.84 -1.99
C LYS A 55 6.03 13.44 -2.20
N LEU A 56 5.79 12.13 -2.27
CA LEU A 56 4.45 11.54 -2.35
C LEU A 56 4.30 10.45 -1.29
N ASP A 57 3.34 10.62 -0.38
CA ASP A 57 2.97 9.62 0.62
C ASP A 57 1.50 9.20 0.40
N VAL A 58 1.26 7.94 0.08
CA VAL A 58 -0.10 7.43 -0.14
C VAL A 58 -0.30 6.15 0.66
N THR A 59 -1.39 6.12 1.44
CA THR A 59 -1.82 4.93 2.17
C THR A 59 -3.18 4.47 1.67
N PHE A 60 -3.25 3.27 1.13
CA PHE A 60 -4.51 2.61 0.76
C PHE A 60 -5.03 1.79 1.94
N VAL A 61 -6.33 1.85 2.18
CA VAL A 61 -7.01 1.03 3.18
C VAL A 61 -8.21 0.35 2.53
N VAL A 62 -8.24 -0.98 2.60
CA VAL A 62 -9.38 -1.81 2.18
C VAL A 62 -9.95 -2.48 3.41
N LEU A 63 -11.25 -2.31 3.67
CA LEU A 63 -11.95 -2.90 4.80
C LEU A 63 -12.79 -4.12 4.36
N PRO A 64 -13.12 -5.04 5.27
CA PRO A 64 -13.97 -6.19 4.97
C PRO A 64 -15.30 -5.81 4.31
N GLY A 65 -15.78 -6.67 3.42
CA GLY A 65 -16.96 -6.42 2.58
C GLY A 65 -16.67 -5.60 1.32
N THR A 66 -15.38 -5.35 1.03
CA THR A 66 -14.97 -4.66 -0.19
C THR A 66 -14.27 -5.61 -1.15
N SER A 67 -14.80 -5.72 -2.38
CA SER A 67 -14.11 -6.38 -3.48
C SER A 67 -13.71 -5.33 -4.51
N ALA A 68 -12.40 -5.25 -4.79
CA ALA A 68 -11.88 -4.24 -5.70
C ALA A 68 -10.58 -4.68 -6.38
N GLU A 69 -10.45 -4.32 -7.66
CA GLU A 69 -9.19 -4.30 -8.38
C GLU A 69 -8.63 -2.86 -8.33
N ILE A 70 -7.38 -2.72 -7.86
CA ILE A 70 -6.76 -1.44 -7.54
C ILE A 70 -5.47 -1.28 -8.36
N PRO A 71 -5.59 -0.87 -9.63
CA PRO A 71 -4.44 -0.52 -10.46
C PRO A 71 -3.84 0.81 -9.97
N VAL A 72 -2.53 0.81 -9.70
CA VAL A 72 -1.79 2.00 -9.28
C VAL A 72 -0.56 2.15 -10.15
N ASN A 73 -0.43 3.27 -10.83
CA ASN A 73 0.76 3.63 -11.58
C ASN A 73 1.43 4.84 -10.93
N VAL A 74 2.73 4.74 -10.74
CA VAL A 74 3.54 5.84 -10.21
C VAL A 74 4.72 6.06 -11.15
N ASP A 75 4.76 7.21 -11.79
CA ASP A 75 5.87 7.64 -12.63
C ASP A 75 6.73 8.67 -11.89
N ILE A 76 7.94 8.27 -11.49
CA ILE A 76 8.92 9.11 -10.84
C ILE A 76 9.76 9.77 -11.94
N ALA A 77 9.31 10.95 -12.36
CA ALA A 77 9.83 11.65 -13.54
C ALA A 77 11.03 12.55 -13.24
N GLY A 78 11.23 12.94 -11.98
CA GLY A 78 12.29 13.88 -11.59
C GLY A 78 13.31 13.30 -10.61
N PRO A 79 14.57 13.81 -10.63
CA PRO A 79 15.60 13.36 -9.71
C PRO A 79 15.30 13.79 -8.26
N GLY A 80 15.78 13.01 -7.29
CA GLY A 80 15.64 13.28 -5.86
C GLY A 80 14.22 13.17 -5.32
N ALA A 81 13.27 12.62 -6.10
CA ALA A 81 11.91 12.39 -5.66
C ALA A 81 11.83 11.28 -4.60
N VAL A 82 10.89 11.40 -3.68
CA VAL A 82 10.63 10.40 -2.63
C VAL A 82 9.18 9.95 -2.69
N VAL A 83 8.98 8.63 -2.78
CA VAL A 83 7.63 8.04 -2.81
C VAL A 83 7.50 6.98 -1.71
N ASN A 84 6.51 7.15 -0.84
CA ASN A 84 6.09 6.12 0.10
C ASN A 84 4.68 5.67 -0.26
N LEU A 85 4.54 4.40 -0.62
CA LEU A 85 3.26 3.79 -0.96
C LEU A 85 2.95 2.70 0.05
N LYS A 86 1.91 2.89 0.83
CA LYS A 86 1.48 1.94 1.85
C LYS A 86 0.11 1.36 1.51
N GLY A 87 -0.14 0.12 1.92
CA GLY A 87 -1.45 -0.49 1.75
C GLY A 87 -1.80 -1.46 2.86
N LEU A 88 -3.00 -1.31 3.39
CA LEU A 88 -3.63 -2.27 4.29
C LEU A 88 -4.86 -2.84 3.61
N TYR A 89 -4.97 -4.16 3.56
CA TYR A 89 -6.20 -4.83 3.14
C TYR A 89 -6.62 -5.89 4.14
N LEU A 90 -7.84 -5.69 4.64
CA LEU A 90 -8.53 -6.59 5.55
C LEU A 90 -9.68 -7.21 4.76
N SER A 91 -9.62 -8.51 4.51
CA SER A 91 -10.57 -9.21 3.64
C SER A 91 -11.19 -10.38 4.36
N SER A 92 -12.50 -10.56 4.20
CA SER A 92 -13.25 -11.63 4.83
C SER A 92 -14.31 -12.22 3.91
N GLY A 93 -14.91 -13.35 4.32
CA GLY A 93 -15.97 -13.99 3.56
C GLY A 93 -15.51 -14.32 2.14
N LYS A 94 -16.14 -13.72 1.12
CA LYS A 94 -15.81 -13.93 -0.31
C LYS A 94 -15.18 -12.69 -0.96
N ASP A 95 -14.61 -11.80 -0.19
CA ASP A 95 -13.96 -10.61 -0.71
C ASP A 95 -12.87 -10.96 -1.72
N GLN A 96 -12.77 -10.15 -2.78
CA GLN A 96 -11.73 -10.25 -3.78
C GLN A 96 -10.99 -8.92 -3.89
N VAL A 97 -9.75 -8.89 -3.41
CA VAL A 97 -8.92 -7.68 -3.40
C VAL A 97 -7.65 -7.91 -4.21
N SER A 98 -7.42 -7.07 -5.19
CA SER A 98 -6.23 -7.14 -6.04
C SER A 98 -5.54 -5.78 -6.13
N PHE A 99 -4.31 -5.70 -5.66
CA PHE A 99 -3.42 -4.58 -5.95
C PHE A 99 -2.55 -4.90 -7.16
N ASN A 100 -2.52 -3.98 -8.13
CA ASN A 100 -1.66 -4.06 -9.31
C ASN A 100 -0.84 -2.77 -9.41
N ILE A 101 0.40 -2.80 -8.95
CA ILE A 101 1.24 -1.62 -8.76
C ILE A 101 2.36 -1.60 -9.79
N ASN A 102 2.46 -0.51 -10.52
CA ASN A 102 3.57 -0.23 -11.42
C ASN A 102 4.30 1.04 -10.94
N MET A 103 5.51 0.88 -10.46
CA MET A 103 6.39 1.97 -10.02
C MET A 103 7.52 2.12 -11.04
N ARG A 104 7.61 3.28 -11.68
CA ARG A 104 8.62 3.52 -12.73
C ARG A 104 9.52 4.67 -12.32
N HIS A 105 10.82 4.40 -12.22
CA HIS A 105 11.86 5.38 -11.99
C HIS A 105 12.46 5.77 -13.33
N HIS A 106 12.22 7.02 -13.77
CA HIS A 106 12.76 7.58 -15.01
C HIS A 106 14.01 8.44 -14.77
N ALA A 107 14.22 8.92 -13.54
CA ALA A 107 15.31 9.79 -13.16
C ALA A 107 16.06 9.28 -11.93
N GLY A 108 17.36 9.56 -11.88
CA GLY A 108 18.25 9.07 -10.83
C GLY A 108 18.11 9.75 -9.48
N GLY A 109 18.72 9.17 -8.43
CA GLY A 109 18.74 9.71 -7.07
C GLY A 109 17.37 9.74 -6.40
N SER A 110 16.40 9.02 -6.92
CA SER A 110 15.04 8.93 -6.35
C SER A 110 14.90 7.74 -5.39
N VAL A 111 13.96 7.85 -4.48
CA VAL A 111 13.69 6.80 -3.47
C VAL A 111 12.22 6.39 -3.54
N SER A 112 11.96 5.09 -3.60
CA SER A 112 10.61 4.56 -3.41
C SER A 112 10.57 3.45 -2.35
N ARG A 113 9.54 3.50 -1.49
CA ARG A 113 9.25 2.46 -0.50
C ARG A 113 7.80 2.05 -0.63
N GLN A 114 7.58 0.74 -0.75
CA GLN A 114 6.25 0.15 -0.80
C GLN A 114 6.12 -0.84 0.35
N LEU A 115 5.08 -0.67 1.17
CA LEU A 115 4.75 -1.57 2.28
C LEU A 115 3.27 -1.93 2.23
N PHE A 116 2.96 -3.19 1.98
CA PHE A 116 1.59 -3.69 1.89
C PHE A 116 1.40 -4.86 2.85
N ASN A 117 0.47 -4.72 3.80
CA ASN A 117 0.13 -5.77 4.74
C ASN A 117 -1.32 -6.21 4.55
N GLY A 118 -1.53 -7.51 4.47
CA GLY A 118 -2.84 -8.12 4.23
C GLY A 118 -3.25 -9.12 5.31
N LEU A 119 -4.52 -9.05 5.75
CA LEU A 119 -5.18 -10.08 6.54
C LEU A 119 -6.32 -10.67 5.72
N ALA A 120 -6.33 -11.99 5.53
CA ALA A 120 -7.34 -12.69 4.76
C ALA A 120 -8.01 -13.79 5.59
N SER A 121 -9.34 -13.75 5.67
CA SER A 121 -10.17 -14.69 6.41
C SER A 121 -11.35 -15.23 5.55
N GLY A 122 -12.00 -16.29 5.99
CA GLY A 122 -13.08 -16.93 5.25
C GLY A 122 -12.60 -17.53 3.93
N GLU A 123 -13.32 -17.26 2.85
CA GLU A 123 -12.98 -17.66 1.47
C GLU A 123 -12.36 -16.51 0.68
N ALA A 124 -11.83 -15.47 1.35
CA ALA A 124 -11.29 -14.28 0.70
C ALA A 124 -10.12 -14.61 -0.25
N ARG A 125 -10.06 -13.90 -1.36
CA ARG A 125 -9.01 -14.02 -2.36
C ARG A 125 -8.28 -12.70 -2.54
N CYS A 126 -7.03 -12.66 -2.11
CA CYS A 126 -6.22 -11.46 -2.20
C CYS A 126 -5.06 -11.67 -3.17
N SER A 127 -4.73 -10.65 -3.93
CA SER A 127 -3.56 -10.66 -4.79
C SER A 127 -2.80 -9.34 -4.74
N PHE A 128 -1.49 -9.44 -4.80
CA PHE A 128 -0.58 -8.32 -4.91
C PHE A 128 0.38 -8.56 -6.07
N PHE A 129 0.29 -7.73 -7.09
CA PHE A 129 1.24 -7.69 -8.21
C PHE A 129 1.95 -6.35 -8.16
N GLY A 130 3.21 -6.36 -7.78
CA GLY A 130 4.01 -5.15 -7.66
C GLY A 130 5.21 -5.19 -8.59
N LYS A 131 5.26 -4.29 -9.55
CA LYS A 131 6.40 -4.14 -10.46
C LYS A 131 7.12 -2.83 -10.20
N ILE A 132 8.43 -2.90 -10.01
CA ILE A 132 9.32 -1.75 -10.02
C ILE A 132 10.16 -1.80 -11.30
N ILE A 133 10.20 -0.70 -12.03
CA ILE A 133 10.99 -0.55 -13.24
C ILE A 133 11.97 0.62 -13.02
N VAL A 134 13.27 0.36 -13.17
CA VAL A 134 14.32 1.37 -13.06
C VAL A 134 14.96 1.54 -14.44
N ALA A 135 14.77 2.70 -15.05
CA ALA A 135 15.35 3.03 -16.36
C ALA A 135 16.88 3.09 -16.31
N GLN A 136 17.53 2.95 -17.45
CA GLN A 136 19.00 2.94 -17.55
C GLN A 136 19.65 4.21 -16.99
N ASP A 137 19.03 5.37 -17.20
CA ASP A 137 19.54 6.65 -16.71
C ASP A 137 19.14 6.95 -15.27
N ALA A 138 18.31 6.09 -14.64
CA ALA A 138 17.87 6.29 -13.26
C ALA A 138 18.90 5.74 -12.24
N GLN A 139 20.16 6.18 -12.38
CA GLN A 139 21.25 5.80 -11.48
C GLN A 139 21.04 6.35 -10.07
N LYS A 140 21.63 5.70 -9.04
CA LYS A 140 21.46 6.04 -7.61
C LYS A 140 20.05 5.93 -7.09
N THR A 141 19.17 5.20 -7.79
CA THR A 141 17.83 4.89 -7.30
C THR A 141 17.89 3.92 -6.13
N GLU A 142 17.07 4.19 -5.11
CA GLU A 142 16.78 3.27 -4.01
C GLU A 142 15.30 2.86 -4.08
N ALA A 143 15.01 1.58 -4.31
CA ALA A 143 13.64 1.10 -4.48
C ALA A 143 13.39 -0.18 -3.66
N TYR A 144 12.44 -0.10 -2.74
CA TYR A 144 12.12 -1.18 -1.82
C TYR A 144 10.63 -1.53 -1.91
N GLN A 145 10.33 -2.83 -1.98
CA GLN A 145 8.95 -3.31 -2.02
C GLN A 145 8.78 -4.48 -1.06
N GLU A 146 7.84 -4.34 -0.14
CA GLU A 146 7.49 -5.36 0.85
C GLU A 146 5.99 -5.63 0.82
N ASN A 147 5.62 -6.91 0.78
CA ASN A 147 4.24 -7.36 0.89
C ASN A 147 4.16 -8.52 1.87
N HIS A 148 3.52 -8.29 3.00
CA HIS A 148 3.36 -9.28 4.06
C HIS A 148 1.89 -9.64 4.22
N ASN A 149 1.61 -10.93 4.40
CA ASN A 149 0.25 -11.43 4.50
C ASN A 149 0.10 -12.46 5.60
N ILE A 150 -1.01 -12.39 6.31
CA ILE A 150 -1.44 -13.42 7.25
C ILE A 150 -2.76 -13.99 6.75
N VAL A 151 -2.80 -15.32 6.63
CA VAL A 151 -3.99 -16.09 6.30
C VAL A 151 -4.60 -16.61 7.60
N LEU A 152 -5.86 -16.26 7.86
CA LEU A 152 -6.58 -16.54 9.10
C LEU A 152 -7.51 -17.77 9.00
N SER A 153 -7.76 -18.27 7.78
CA SER A 153 -8.60 -19.43 7.50
C SER A 153 -7.99 -20.32 6.42
N GLU A 154 -8.39 -21.58 6.35
CA GLU A 154 -7.87 -22.56 5.39
C GLU A 154 -8.31 -22.27 3.95
N GLU A 155 -9.48 -21.69 3.77
CA GLU A 155 -10.07 -21.40 2.46
C GLU A 155 -9.63 -20.06 1.88
N ALA A 156 -9.04 -19.16 2.68
CA ALA A 156 -8.51 -17.90 2.20
C ALA A 156 -7.24 -18.10 1.37
N LEU A 157 -7.14 -17.40 0.27
CA LEU A 157 -6.01 -17.49 -0.65
C LEU A 157 -5.36 -16.13 -0.85
N VAL A 158 -4.04 -16.10 -0.73
CA VAL A 158 -3.23 -14.92 -1.02
C VAL A 158 -2.19 -15.27 -2.07
N ASN A 159 -2.15 -14.47 -3.15
CA ASN A 159 -1.16 -14.59 -4.21
C ASN A 159 -0.33 -13.31 -4.27
N THR A 160 0.96 -13.40 -4.00
CA THR A 160 1.87 -12.25 -4.05
C THR A 160 2.96 -12.47 -5.10
N LYS A 161 3.14 -11.47 -5.97
CA LYS A 161 4.10 -11.53 -7.06
C LYS A 161 4.85 -10.19 -7.20
N PRO A 162 5.85 -9.92 -6.37
CA PRO A 162 6.74 -8.79 -6.57
C PRO A 162 7.67 -9.04 -7.76
N GLN A 163 7.98 -7.97 -8.51
CA GLN A 163 8.84 -8.03 -9.69
C GLN A 163 9.74 -6.80 -9.78
N LEU A 164 11.02 -7.00 -10.13
CA LEU A 164 11.99 -5.95 -10.41
C LEU A 164 12.47 -6.05 -11.86
N GLU A 165 12.43 -4.93 -12.56
CA GLU A 165 13.04 -4.75 -13.89
C GLU A 165 14.05 -3.61 -13.79
N ILE A 166 15.33 -3.94 -13.67
CA ILE A 166 16.39 -2.98 -13.38
C ILE A 166 17.31 -2.89 -14.57
N TYR A 167 17.38 -1.71 -15.18
CA TYR A 167 18.23 -1.42 -16.33
C TYR A 167 19.41 -0.49 -15.99
N ALA A 168 19.49 0.00 -14.74
CA ALA A 168 20.61 0.81 -14.24
C ALA A 168 21.58 -0.04 -13.40
N ASP A 169 22.87 0.30 -13.38
CA ASP A 169 23.92 -0.47 -12.73
C ASP A 169 24.17 -0.09 -11.27
N ASP A 170 24.05 1.21 -10.93
CA ASP A 170 24.37 1.76 -9.61
C ASP A 170 23.08 2.11 -8.86
N VAL A 171 22.43 1.09 -8.32
CA VAL A 171 21.16 1.21 -7.61
C VAL A 171 21.10 0.28 -6.41
N LYS A 172 20.15 0.55 -5.48
CA LYS A 172 19.80 -0.33 -4.38
C LYS A 172 18.33 -0.71 -4.51
N CYS A 173 18.05 -1.90 -4.95
CA CYS A 173 16.68 -2.39 -5.16
C CYS A 173 16.49 -3.74 -4.49
N SER A 174 15.38 -3.87 -3.76
CA SER A 174 14.99 -5.14 -3.17
C SER A 174 13.49 -5.30 -3.11
N HIS A 175 13.05 -6.55 -3.07
CA HIS A 175 11.68 -6.89 -2.75
C HIS A 175 11.61 -8.03 -1.74
N GLY A 176 10.53 -8.07 -0.97
CA GLY A 176 10.18 -9.14 -0.05
C GLY A 176 8.70 -9.45 -0.12
N ALA A 177 8.35 -10.73 -0.02
CA ALA A 177 6.96 -11.15 0.10
C ALA A 177 6.85 -12.32 1.07
N THR A 178 5.85 -12.28 1.94
CA THR A 178 5.54 -13.37 2.86
C THR A 178 4.05 -13.66 2.87
N VAL A 179 3.72 -14.94 3.02
CA VAL A 179 2.38 -15.42 3.33
C VAL A 179 2.54 -16.39 4.49
N GLY A 180 1.93 -16.08 5.62
CA GLY A 180 2.05 -16.88 6.83
C GLY A 180 0.74 -16.98 7.61
N LYS A 181 0.82 -17.52 8.81
CA LYS A 181 -0.25 -17.61 9.81
C LYS A 181 0.14 -16.82 11.06
N LEU A 182 -0.81 -16.60 11.95
CA LEU A 182 -0.51 -16.07 13.29
C LEU A 182 0.44 -17.00 14.02
N ASN A 183 1.32 -16.44 14.84
CA ASN A 183 2.33 -17.20 15.58
C ASN A 183 1.70 -17.88 16.80
N GLU A 184 1.66 -19.22 16.79
CA GLU A 184 1.05 -20.03 17.85
C GLU A 184 1.86 -19.95 19.17
N ASP A 185 3.18 -19.84 19.11
CA ASP A 185 4.02 -19.73 20.30
C ASP A 185 3.79 -18.39 21.03
N GLU A 186 3.63 -17.31 20.28
CA GLU A 186 3.28 -16.00 20.83
C GLU A 186 1.88 -16.03 21.47
N GLN A 187 0.90 -16.67 20.81
CA GLN A 187 -0.43 -16.85 21.37
C GLN A 187 -0.38 -17.67 22.64
N PHE A 188 0.35 -18.78 22.65
CA PHE A 188 0.54 -19.60 23.84
C PHE A 188 1.16 -18.79 24.99
N TYR A 189 2.19 -17.99 24.72
CA TYR A 189 2.80 -17.13 25.73
C TYR A 189 1.79 -16.11 26.30
N MET A 190 1.04 -15.43 25.46
CA MET A 190 0.03 -14.46 25.89
C MET A 190 -1.07 -15.12 26.73
N ARG A 191 -1.54 -16.30 26.32
CA ARG A 191 -2.54 -17.09 27.06
C ARG A 191 -2.00 -17.54 28.43
N SER A 192 -0.75 -17.92 28.51
CA SER A 192 -0.11 -18.29 29.79
C SER A 192 -0.02 -17.12 30.78
N ARG A 193 -0.17 -15.89 30.30
CA ARG A 193 -0.24 -14.66 31.08
C ARG A 193 -1.67 -14.17 31.34
N GLY A 194 -2.67 -14.98 30.98
CA GLY A 194 -4.08 -14.71 31.25
C GLY A 194 -4.79 -13.88 30.19
N ILE A 195 -4.16 -13.64 29.00
CA ILE A 195 -4.82 -13.00 27.88
C ILE A 195 -5.73 -14.04 27.19
N PRO A 196 -7.03 -13.77 26.99
CA PRO A 196 -7.92 -14.65 26.24
C PRO A 196 -7.41 -14.92 24.82
N GLU A 197 -7.74 -16.08 24.25
CA GLU A 197 -7.24 -16.49 22.93
C GLU A 197 -7.61 -15.50 21.84
N ASP A 198 -8.87 -15.06 21.80
CA ASP A 198 -9.34 -14.11 20.78
C ASP A 198 -8.61 -12.77 20.89
N GLU A 199 -8.37 -12.29 22.12
CA GLU A 199 -7.62 -11.05 22.32
C GLU A 199 -6.14 -11.21 21.94
N ALA A 200 -5.53 -12.37 22.18
CA ALA A 200 -4.16 -12.65 21.73
C ALA A 200 -4.05 -12.61 20.20
N LYS A 201 -5.03 -13.18 19.47
CA LYS A 201 -5.10 -13.07 18.00
C LYS A 201 -5.24 -11.62 17.54
N VAL A 202 -6.14 -10.85 18.17
CA VAL A 202 -6.35 -9.43 17.86
C VAL A 202 -5.07 -8.63 18.06
N LEU A 203 -4.36 -8.83 19.16
CA LEU A 203 -3.10 -8.12 19.46
C LEU A 203 -2.01 -8.42 18.42
N GLN A 204 -1.89 -9.66 17.97
CA GLN A 204 -0.95 -10.01 16.90
C GLN A 204 -1.33 -9.34 15.58
N MET A 205 -2.62 -9.35 15.21
CA MET A 205 -3.08 -8.68 13.98
C MET A 205 -2.87 -7.18 14.03
N ILE A 206 -3.15 -6.52 15.16
CA ILE A 206 -2.88 -5.08 15.35
C ILE A 206 -1.38 -4.80 15.21
N SER A 207 -0.53 -5.59 15.86
CA SER A 207 0.92 -5.45 15.75
C SER A 207 1.41 -5.61 14.31
N PHE A 208 0.85 -6.57 13.59
CA PHE A 208 1.19 -6.83 12.20
C PHE A 208 0.83 -5.67 11.25
N VAL A 209 -0.29 -5.00 11.47
CA VAL A 209 -0.73 -3.89 10.61
C VAL A 209 -0.16 -2.53 11.02
N ALA A 210 0.33 -2.39 12.26
CA ALA A 210 0.80 -1.13 12.82
C ALA A 210 1.84 -0.38 11.94
N PRO A 211 2.82 -1.04 11.29
CA PRO A 211 3.79 -0.34 10.44
C PRO A 211 3.15 0.41 9.26
N VAL A 212 2.05 -0.11 8.69
CA VAL A 212 1.33 0.56 7.60
C VAL A 212 0.58 1.78 8.10
N LEU A 213 0.10 1.73 9.35
CA LEU A 213 -0.76 2.74 9.96
C LEU A 213 0.01 3.78 10.80
N SER A 214 1.34 3.68 10.87
CA SER A 214 2.18 4.50 11.76
C SER A 214 2.03 6.02 11.59
N GLU A 215 1.55 6.46 10.44
CA GLU A 215 1.34 7.87 10.10
C GLU A 215 -0.15 8.21 9.92
N LEU A 216 -1.05 7.29 10.31
CA LEU A 216 -2.48 7.54 10.23
C LEU A 216 -2.94 8.40 11.41
N GLU A 217 -3.29 9.65 11.11
CA GLU A 217 -3.78 10.60 12.12
C GLU A 217 -5.33 10.62 12.26
N ASP A 218 -6.05 9.88 11.40
CA ASP A 218 -7.52 9.83 11.41
C ASP A 218 -8.02 8.83 12.44
N GLU A 219 -8.44 9.31 13.62
CA GLU A 219 -8.95 8.49 14.72
C GLU A 219 -10.22 7.71 14.35
N ILE A 220 -11.07 8.26 13.47
CA ILE A 220 -12.30 7.57 13.03
C ILE A 220 -11.93 6.37 12.17
N LEU A 221 -11.00 6.57 11.22
CA LEU A 221 -10.52 5.47 10.38
C LEU A 221 -9.74 4.42 11.19
N ALA A 222 -8.90 4.87 12.14
CA ALA A 222 -8.18 3.98 13.05
C ALA A 222 -9.15 3.08 13.85
N THR A 223 -10.21 3.66 14.42
CA THR A 223 -11.26 2.91 15.13
C THR A 223 -11.97 1.91 14.21
N ARG A 224 -12.26 2.30 12.97
CA ARG A 224 -12.88 1.39 11.99
C ARG A 224 -11.98 0.21 11.64
N ILE A 225 -10.68 0.46 11.47
CA ILE A 225 -9.69 -0.58 11.21
C ILE A 225 -9.60 -1.54 12.40
N GLU A 226 -9.52 -1.03 13.63
CA GLU A 226 -9.49 -1.87 14.82
C GLU A 226 -10.74 -2.75 14.95
N ASN A 227 -11.92 -2.18 14.75
CA ASN A 227 -13.17 -2.95 14.76
C ASN A 227 -13.22 -4.02 13.65
N ALA A 228 -12.69 -3.70 12.47
CA ALA A 228 -12.56 -4.67 11.39
C ALA A 228 -11.61 -5.82 11.75
N ILE A 229 -10.45 -5.52 12.36
CA ILE A 229 -9.51 -6.55 12.84
C ILE A 229 -10.18 -7.46 13.88
N ARG A 230 -10.91 -6.88 14.85
CA ARG A 230 -11.64 -7.66 15.85
C ARG A 230 -12.67 -8.60 15.22
N SER A 231 -13.35 -8.16 14.15
CA SER A 231 -14.30 -9.02 13.42
C SER A 231 -13.65 -10.16 12.64
N LEU A 232 -12.37 -10.10 12.33
CA LEU A 232 -11.63 -11.17 11.66
C LEU A 232 -11.13 -12.25 12.65
N ALA A 233 -11.11 -11.96 13.94
CA ALA A 233 -10.62 -12.87 14.98
C ALA A 233 -11.65 -13.93 15.39
N ILE A 234 -12.93 -13.72 15.04
CA ILE A 234 -14.08 -14.57 15.39
C ILE A 234 -14.28 -15.59 14.27
#